data_fdbdacea8f30cfab04c2406e310244c4
#
_entry.id   fdbdacea8f30cfab04c2406e310244c4
#
_cell.length_a   1.000
_cell.length_b   1.000
_cell.length_c   1.000
_cell.angle_alpha   90.00
_cell.angle_beta   90.00
_cell.angle_gamma   90.00
#
_symmetry.space_group_name_H-M   'P 1'
#
loop_
_entity.id
_entity.type
_entity.pdbx_description
1 polymer ?
#
loop_
_entity_poly.entity_id
_entity_poly.type
_entity_poly.pdbx_seq_one_letter_code
_entity_poly.pdbx_strand_id
1 'polypeptide(L)'
;MAPNATRLLQQWGVLDEVLKYADKPEAATFRSYQGDVLSQSPPVSDPRLVSKAPYLVVHRADLLRALLSGTSGHGVEIKLGSEVTEIDFNKPSLRLSTGETFEADMILGSDGERSRCRSFLLGHPDPPYSPGDVVYRISVPMTDVTEEHVAWDLKKRSSVNFWMGKGGHIVSYLIKKDVLNIVLVYAEGAGAGKPMYGPQKADVEEFRAKVADWNPVIQELIGVQGAVCTKWTLFQINELKRWRHESGRFVLIGDAAHAMLPCLYVYPYPEACPSI
;
A
#
# COMPACT_ATOMS: atom_id res chain seq x y z
N MET A 1 1.10 5.41 -6.95
CA MET A 1 1.37 4.37 -7.99
C MET A 1 2.52 4.83 -8.86
N ALA A 2 3.53 3.97 -8.98
CA ALA A 2 4.69 4.25 -9.83
C ALA A 2 4.37 4.01 -11.33
N PRO A 3 5.18 4.58 -12.24
CA PRO A 3 4.98 4.47 -13.69
C PRO A 3 4.91 3.04 -14.25
N ASN A 4 5.54 2.06 -13.62
CA ASN A 4 5.42 0.66 -14.01
C ASN A 4 3.98 0.14 -13.86
N ALA A 5 3.27 0.51 -12.79
CA ALA A 5 1.88 0.14 -12.59
C ALA A 5 0.93 0.92 -13.51
N THR A 6 1.12 2.23 -13.66
CA THR A 6 0.26 3.06 -14.51
C THR A 6 0.39 2.70 -15.99
N ARG A 7 1.53 2.18 -16.42
CA ARG A 7 1.74 1.62 -17.76
C ARG A 7 0.87 0.39 -18.02
N LEU A 8 0.73 -0.48 -17.01
CA LEU A 8 -0.17 -1.63 -17.10
C LEU A 8 -1.64 -1.18 -17.18
N LEU A 9 -2.04 -0.21 -16.35
CA LEU A 9 -3.39 0.37 -16.41
C LEU A 9 -3.69 0.97 -17.81
N GLN A 10 -2.69 1.58 -18.45
CA GLN A 10 -2.81 2.09 -19.81
C GLN A 10 -3.00 0.96 -20.81
N GLN A 11 -2.21 -0.11 -20.70
CA GLN A 11 -2.35 -1.29 -21.58
C GLN A 11 -3.71 -1.98 -21.42
N TRP A 12 -4.27 -1.97 -20.21
CA TRP A 12 -5.59 -2.54 -19.91
C TRP A 12 -6.76 -1.59 -20.25
N GLY A 13 -6.47 -0.38 -20.73
CA GLY A 13 -7.51 0.61 -21.05
C GLY A 13 -8.22 1.21 -19.83
N VAL A 14 -7.66 1.06 -18.63
CA VAL A 14 -8.27 1.50 -17.35
C VAL A 14 -7.69 2.83 -16.88
N LEU A 15 -6.56 3.28 -17.43
CA LEU A 15 -5.86 4.48 -16.95
C LEU A 15 -6.73 5.73 -16.96
N ASP A 16 -7.51 5.97 -18.00
CA ASP A 16 -8.36 7.17 -18.13
C ASP A 16 -9.43 7.22 -17.02
N GLU A 17 -9.95 6.06 -16.62
CA GLU A 17 -10.90 5.99 -15.49
C GLU A 17 -10.20 6.32 -14.18
N VAL A 18 -8.99 5.81 -13.96
CA VAL A 18 -8.18 6.11 -12.76
C VAL A 18 -7.84 7.60 -12.70
N LEU A 19 -7.51 8.23 -13.83
CA LEU A 19 -7.14 9.64 -13.90
C LEU A 19 -8.26 10.61 -13.47
N LYS A 20 -9.53 10.19 -13.48
CA LYS A 20 -10.63 11.00 -12.96
C LYS A 20 -10.54 11.26 -11.46
N TYR A 21 -9.86 10.37 -10.72
CA TYR A 21 -9.78 10.37 -9.26
C TYR A 21 -8.36 10.52 -8.72
N ALA A 22 -7.37 10.47 -9.60
CA ALA A 22 -5.97 10.49 -9.22
C ALA A 22 -5.36 11.89 -9.27
N ASP A 23 -4.48 12.17 -8.32
CA ASP A 23 -3.60 13.33 -8.36
C ASP A 23 -2.25 12.96 -8.97
N LYS A 24 -1.62 13.93 -9.65
CA LYS A 24 -0.28 13.81 -10.25
C LYS A 24 0.67 14.64 -9.39
N PRO A 25 1.46 14.03 -8.50
CA PRO A 25 2.45 14.77 -7.75
C PRO A 25 3.48 15.42 -8.67
N GLU A 26 3.85 16.65 -8.34
CA GLU A 26 4.86 17.43 -9.08
C GLU A 26 6.28 16.95 -8.79
N ALA A 27 6.52 16.46 -7.56
CA ALA A 27 7.81 15.97 -7.11
C ALA A 27 7.69 14.91 -6.01
N ALA A 28 8.77 14.16 -5.81
CA ALA A 28 9.05 13.39 -4.61
C ALA A 28 10.19 14.06 -3.86
N THR A 29 9.96 14.46 -2.61
CA THR A 29 10.93 15.18 -1.79
C THR A 29 11.32 14.34 -0.59
N PHE A 30 12.61 14.07 -0.44
CA PHE A 30 13.16 13.40 0.73
C PHE A 30 13.64 14.45 1.71
N ARG A 31 13.24 14.33 2.96
CA ARG A 31 13.55 15.26 4.06
C ARG A 31 14.16 14.51 5.23
N SER A 32 15.00 15.22 6.00
CA SER A 32 15.31 14.78 7.35
C SER A 32 14.05 14.86 8.23
N TYR A 33 14.03 14.17 9.35
CA TYR A 33 12.93 14.30 10.33
C TYR A 33 12.81 15.74 10.89
N GLN A 34 13.88 16.55 10.80
CA GLN A 34 13.90 17.94 11.19
C GLN A 34 13.40 18.90 10.08
N GLY A 35 13.19 18.38 8.86
CA GLY A 35 12.59 19.14 7.75
C GLY A 35 13.53 19.55 6.64
N ASP A 36 14.85 19.37 6.79
CA ASP A 36 15.83 19.70 5.76
C ASP A 36 15.57 18.87 4.50
N VAL A 37 15.61 19.49 3.34
CA VAL A 37 15.52 18.81 2.07
C VAL A 37 16.84 18.08 1.78
N LEU A 38 16.83 16.77 1.85
CA LEU A 38 17.96 15.90 1.54
C LEU A 38 18.11 15.66 0.04
N SER A 39 16.98 15.48 -0.63
CA SER A 39 16.91 15.27 -2.07
C SER A 39 15.52 15.60 -2.59
N GLN A 40 15.45 16.02 -3.83
CA GLN A 40 14.20 16.22 -4.53
C GLN A 40 14.33 15.64 -5.93
N SER A 41 13.42 14.75 -6.30
CA SER A 41 13.35 14.29 -7.69
C SER A 41 12.82 15.43 -8.57
N PRO A 42 13.24 15.52 -9.84
CA PRO A 42 12.55 16.34 -10.81
C PRO A 42 11.04 16.00 -10.80
N PRO A 43 10.17 16.88 -11.32
CA PRO A 43 8.76 16.59 -11.42
C PRO A 43 8.57 15.20 -12.00
N VAL A 44 7.81 14.35 -11.30
CA VAL A 44 7.58 12.95 -11.69
C VAL A 44 6.88 12.85 -13.05
N SER A 45 6.44 13.99 -13.56
CA SER A 45 5.89 14.20 -14.89
C SER A 45 6.91 14.52 -15.99
N ASP A 46 8.23 14.66 -15.67
CA ASP A 46 9.24 14.96 -16.70
C ASP A 46 9.36 13.80 -17.71
N PRO A 47 8.98 14.01 -18.96
CA PRO A 47 9.00 12.96 -19.99
C PRO A 47 10.41 12.45 -20.33
N ARG A 48 11.46 13.16 -19.91
CA ARG A 48 12.87 12.75 -20.09
C ARG A 48 13.27 11.66 -19.09
N LEU A 49 12.53 11.52 -17.98
CA LEU A 49 12.81 10.58 -16.92
C LEU A 49 12.10 9.24 -17.12
N VAL A 50 12.08 8.71 -18.36
CA VAL A 50 12.02 7.27 -18.57
C VAL A 50 10.66 6.63 -18.80
N SER A 51 9.53 7.15 -18.43
CA SER A 51 8.29 6.48 -18.79
C SER A 51 7.23 7.44 -19.28
N LYS A 52 6.61 7.06 -20.40
CA LYS A 52 5.44 7.75 -20.96
C LYS A 52 4.19 7.62 -20.06
N ALA A 53 4.32 6.99 -18.88
CA ALA A 53 3.25 6.76 -17.93
C ALA A 53 3.42 7.64 -16.68
N PRO A 54 2.34 8.25 -16.13
CA PRO A 54 2.43 9.15 -15.01
C PRO A 54 2.66 8.41 -13.68
N TYR A 55 3.31 9.10 -12.73
CA TYR A 55 3.21 8.74 -11.32
C TYR A 55 1.89 9.28 -10.77
N LEU A 56 1.13 8.47 -10.05
CA LEU A 56 -0.20 8.83 -9.55
C LEU A 56 -0.33 8.56 -8.07
N VAL A 57 -1.08 9.43 -7.39
CA VAL A 57 -1.64 9.19 -6.08
C VAL A 57 -3.15 9.05 -6.23
N VAL A 58 -3.73 8.00 -5.69
CA VAL A 58 -5.16 7.72 -5.81
C VAL A 58 -5.66 7.05 -4.54
N HIS A 59 -6.88 7.35 -4.14
CA HIS A 59 -7.51 6.65 -3.04
C HIS A 59 -7.81 5.19 -3.43
N ARG A 60 -7.49 4.23 -2.53
CA ARG A 60 -7.59 2.79 -2.83
C ARG A 60 -8.98 2.36 -3.32
N ALA A 61 -10.06 2.92 -2.75
CA ALA A 61 -11.41 2.60 -3.17
C ALA A 61 -11.72 3.09 -4.60
N ASP A 62 -11.17 4.24 -4.99
CA ASP A 62 -11.37 4.79 -6.33
C ASP A 62 -10.59 3.98 -7.37
N LEU A 63 -9.37 3.54 -7.04
CA LEU A 63 -8.61 2.60 -7.87
C LEU A 63 -9.36 1.28 -8.07
N LEU A 64 -9.90 0.71 -6.98
CA LEU A 64 -10.67 -0.53 -7.06
C LEU A 64 -11.91 -0.35 -7.95
N ARG A 65 -12.64 0.77 -7.80
CA ARG A 65 -13.80 1.08 -8.64
C ARG A 65 -13.42 1.17 -10.11
N ALA A 66 -12.33 1.85 -10.44
CA ALA A 66 -11.83 1.96 -11.81
C ALA A 66 -11.43 0.59 -12.39
N LEU A 67 -10.76 -0.27 -11.60
CA LEU A 67 -10.42 -1.63 -12.01
C LEU A 67 -11.68 -2.48 -12.26
N LEU A 68 -12.68 -2.40 -11.36
CA LEU A 68 -13.94 -3.10 -11.53
C LEU A 68 -14.71 -2.63 -12.77
N SER A 69 -14.72 -1.32 -13.06
CA SER A 69 -15.35 -0.81 -14.29
C SER A 69 -14.65 -1.33 -15.55
N GLY A 70 -13.34 -1.53 -15.49
CA GLY A 70 -12.54 -2.11 -16.57
C GLY A 70 -12.86 -3.58 -16.88
N THR A 71 -13.51 -4.32 -15.97
CA THR A 71 -13.96 -5.70 -16.25
C THR A 71 -15.27 -5.76 -17.00
N SER A 72 -16.02 -4.65 -17.03
CA SER A 72 -17.32 -4.57 -17.71
C SER A 72 -17.18 -4.79 -19.22
N GLY A 73 -18.02 -5.62 -19.79
CA GLY A 73 -18.00 -5.92 -21.23
C GLY A 73 -16.95 -6.96 -21.69
N HIS A 74 -16.13 -7.48 -20.78
CA HIS A 74 -15.09 -8.48 -21.07
C HIS A 74 -15.48 -9.91 -20.67
N GLY A 75 -16.74 -10.14 -20.31
CA GLY A 75 -17.21 -11.49 -19.92
C GLY A 75 -16.71 -11.98 -18.56
N VAL A 76 -16.16 -11.06 -17.72
CA VAL A 76 -15.68 -11.41 -16.38
C VAL A 76 -16.86 -11.50 -15.42
N GLU A 77 -17.05 -12.66 -14.81
CA GLU A 77 -18.00 -12.86 -13.73
C GLU A 77 -17.33 -12.62 -12.38
N ILE A 78 -17.92 -11.76 -11.55
CA ILE A 78 -17.42 -11.45 -10.19
C ILE A 78 -18.41 -12.01 -9.18
N LYS A 79 -17.96 -12.98 -8.37
CA LYS A 79 -18.74 -13.58 -7.28
C LYS A 79 -18.21 -13.06 -5.94
N LEU A 80 -18.95 -12.17 -5.30
CA LEU A 80 -18.64 -11.68 -3.96
C LEU A 80 -19.13 -12.64 -2.88
N GLY A 81 -18.51 -12.58 -1.69
CA GLY A 81 -18.87 -13.46 -0.57
C GLY A 81 -18.53 -14.93 -0.80
N SER A 82 -17.64 -15.24 -1.73
CA SER A 82 -17.30 -16.58 -2.18
C SER A 82 -15.98 -17.04 -1.56
N GLU A 83 -16.05 -17.70 -0.43
CA GLU A 83 -14.88 -18.24 0.27
C GLU A 83 -14.49 -19.59 -0.31
N VAL A 84 -13.26 -19.70 -0.83
CA VAL A 84 -12.68 -20.96 -1.34
C VAL A 84 -12.23 -21.82 -0.16
N THR A 85 -12.73 -23.06 -0.09
CA THR A 85 -12.43 -24.01 0.98
C THR A 85 -11.52 -25.15 0.54
N GLU A 86 -11.47 -25.44 -0.77
CA GLU A 86 -10.70 -26.56 -1.33
C GLU A 86 -10.30 -26.26 -2.76
N ILE A 87 -9.12 -26.74 -3.18
CA ILE A 87 -8.62 -26.67 -4.55
C ILE A 87 -8.09 -28.05 -4.96
N ASP A 88 -8.59 -28.58 -6.09
CA ASP A 88 -7.96 -29.72 -6.78
C ASP A 88 -7.02 -29.17 -7.86
N PHE A 89 -5.73 -29.44 -7.72
CA PHE A 89 -4.71 -28.95 -8.64
C PHE A 89 -4.54 -29.81 -9.89
N ASN A 90 -4.94 -31.08 -9.83
CA ASN A 90 -4.78 -32.03 -10.96
C ASN A 90 -5.93 -31.88 -11.95
N LYS A 91 -7.14 -31.74 -11.42
CA LYS A 91 -8.32 -31.35 -12.18
C LYS A 91 -8.70 -29.94 -11.72
N PRO A 92 -8.16 -28.86 -12.35
CA PRO A 92 -8.22 -27.54 -11.76
C PRO A 92 -9.66 -27.12 -11.45
N SER A 93 -10.04 -27.32 -10.21
CA SER A 93 -11.35 -26.98 -9.68
C SER A 93 -11.21 -26.41 -8.27
N LEU A 94 -12.15 -25.58 -7.89
CA LEU A 94 -12.26 -25.03 -6.55
C LEU A 94 -13.66 -25.25 -5.99
N ARG A 95 -13.73 -25.43 -4.67
CA ARG A 95 -15.00 -25.53 -3.94
C ARG A 95 -15.15 -24.33 -3.03
N LEU A 96 -16.34 -23.76 -3.02
CA LEU A 96 -16.72 -22.69 -2.10
C LEU A 96 -17.29 -23.25 -0.79
N SER A 97 -17.34 -22.39 0.23
CA SER A 97 -18.00 -22.70 1.51
C SER A 97 -19.49 -22.99 1.37
N THR A 98 -20.12 -22.54 0.28
CA THR A 98 -21.50 -22.84 -0.09
C THR A 98 -21.69 -24.27 -0.61
N GLY A 99 -20.61 -24.99 -0.92
CA GLY A 99 -20.60 -26.31 -1.55
C GLY A 99 -20.58 -26.29 -3.10
N GLU A 100 -20.71 -25.11 -3.71
CA GLU A 100 -20.56 -24.97 -5.17
C GLU A 100 -19.13 -25.30 -5.60
N THR A 101 -19.00 -25.89 -6.78
CA THR A 101 -17.70 -26.24 -7.39
C THR A 101 -17.58 -25.58 -8.75
N PHE A 102 -16.41 -25.02 -9.03
CA PHE A 102 -16.05 -24.39 -10.30
C PHE A 102 -14.86 -25.11 -10.90
N GLU A 103 -14.94 -25.42 -12.19
CA GLU A 103 -13.84 -25.99 -12.98
C GLU A 103 -13.28 -24.88 -13.88
N ALA A 104 -11.97 -24.91 -14.13
CA ALA A 104 -11.27 -23.96 -14.98
C ALA A 104 -10.08 -24.62 -15.67
N ASP A 105 -9.51 -23.99 -16.69
CA ASP A 105 -8.25 -24.42 -17.30
C ASP A 105 -7.05 -24.12 -16.40
N MET A 106 -7.13 -23.01 -15.63
CA MET A 106 -6.11 -22.54 -14.71
C MET A 106 -6.74 -21.77 -13.55
N ILE A 107 -6.15 -21.89 -12.37
CA ILE A 107 -6.54 -21.13 -11.17
C ILE A 107 -5.40 -20.21 -10.76
N LEU A 108 -5.71 -18.93 -10.52
CA LEU A 108 -4.78 -17.93 -10.01
C LEU A 108 -5.14 -17.60 -8.55
N GLY A 109 -4.22 -17.89 -7.62
CA GLY A 109 -4.35 -17.51 -6.21
C GLY A 109 -3.83 -16.09 -5.98
N SER A 110 -4.74 -15.14 -5.75
CA SER A 110 -4.41 -13.72 -5.52
C SER A 110 -5.09 -13.16 -4.27
N ASP A 111 -5.22 -14.00 -3.24
CA ASP A 111 -5.99 -13.76 -2.03
C ASP A 111 -5.20 -13.06 -0.90
N GLY A 112 -4.08 -12.40 -1.28
CA GLY A 112 -3.36 -11.46 -0.43
C GLY A 112 -2.39 -12.10 0.58
N GLU A 113 -1.86 -11.30 1.50
CA GLU A 113 -0.83 -11.70 2.49
C GLU A 113 -1.26 -12.87 3.40
N ARG A 114 -2.57 -13.05 3.60
CA ARG A 114 -3.15 -14.12 4.42
C ARG A 114 -3.70 -15.26 3.59
N SER A 115 -3.08 -15.52 2.46
CA SER A 115 -3.53 -16.45 1.43
C SER A 115 -3.81 -17.86 1.96
N ARG A 116 -5.04 -18.31 1.74
CA ARG A 116 -5.44 -19.72 1.91
C ARG A 116 -4.97 -20.56 0.71
N CYS A 117 -4.98 -19.97 -0.48
CA CYS A 117 -4.44 -20.59 -1.68
C CYS A 117 -2.98 -21.00 -1.50
N ARG A 118 -2.19 -20.19 -0.78
CA ARG A 118 -0.82 -20.50 -0.38
C ARG A 118 -0.77 -21.73 0.53
N SER A 119 -1.63 -21.79 1.53
CA SER A 119 -1.72 -22.96 2.44
C SER A 119 -2.14 -24.23 1.71
N PHE A 120 -3.06 -24.14 0.74
CA PHE A 120 -3.44 -25.29 -0.11
C PHE A 120 -2.25 -25.77 -0.96
N LEU A 121 -1.50 -24.85 -1.58
CA LEU A 121 -0.32 -25.21 -2.38
C LEU A 121 0.78 -25.91 -1.56
N LEU A 122 0.97 -25.47 -0.32
CA LEU A 122 1.98 -26.02 0.59
C LEU A 122 1.55 -27.31 1.28
N GLY A 123 0.24 -27.56 1.38
CA GLY A 123 -0.32 -28.67 2.16
C GLY A 123 -0.31 -28.43 3.68
N HIS A 124 0.06 -27.22 4.13
CA HIS A 124 0.07 -26.82 5.55
C HIS A 124 -0.16 -25.32 5.68
N PRO A 125 -0.62 -24.83 6.86
CA PRO A 125 -0.70 -23.41 7.14
C PRO A 125 0.68 -22.73 7.06
N ASP A 126 0.72 -21.53 6.43
CA ASP A 126 1.88 -20.66 6.39
C ASP A 126 1.42 -19.21 6.64
N PRO A 127 1.12 -18.89 7.91
CA PRO A 127 0.61 -17.58 8.26
C PRO A 127 1.68 -16.51 8.10
N PRO A 128 1.30 -15.27 7.75
CA PRO A 128 2.21 -14.16 7.73
C PRO A 128 2.76 -13.89 9.14
N TYR A 129 3.98 -13.39 9.21
CA TYR A 129 4.62 -12.98 10.45
C TYR A 129 4.98 -11.51 10.44
N SER A 130 5.09 -10.90 11.61
CA SER A 130 5.50 -9.51 11.76
C SER A 130 6.92 -9.42 12.31
N PRO A 131 7.81 -8.64 11.69
CA PRO A 131 9.12 -8.32 12.26
C PRO A 131 9.05 -7.29 13.40
N GLY A 132 7.87 -6.72 13.66
CA GLY A 132 7.65 -5.73 14.70
C GLY A 132 7.41 -4.30 14.18
N ASP A 133 7.22 -4.16 12.87
CA ASP A 133 6.88 -2.87 12.29
C ASP A 133 5.39 -2.59 12.39
N VAL A 134 5.06 -1.36 12.72
CA VAL A 134 3.69 -0.86 12.78
C VAL A 134 3.52 0.32 11.85
N VAL A 135 2.30 0.49 11.37
CA VAL A 135 1.90 1.66 10.60
C VAL A 135 0.90 2.47 11.39
N TYR A 136 1.16 3.75 11.51
CA TYR A 136 0.17 4.75 11.86
C TYR A 136 -0.22 5.52 10.61
N ARG A 137 -1.50 5.73 10.42
CA ARG A 137 -2.01 6.54 9.33
C ARG A 137 -2.92 7.62 9.88
N ILE A 138 -2.60 8.87 9.54
CA ILE A 138 -3.44 10.01 9.84
C ILE A 138 -3.96 10.59 8.52
N SER A 139 -5.28 10.78 8.46
CA SER A 139 -5.94 11.51 7.39
C SER A 139 -6.31 12.88 7.94
N VAL A 140 -5.69 13.93 7.42
CA VAL A 140 -5.82 15.30 7.88
C VAL A 140 -6.66 16.08 6.87
N PRO A 141 -7.85 16.59 7.23
CA PRO A 141 -8.59 17.54 6.40
C PRO A 141 -7.75 18.82 6.21
N MET A 142 -7.56 19.23 4.96
CA MET A 142 -6.78 20.42 4.62
C MET A 142 -7.66 21.67 4.37
N THR A 143 -8.96 21.57 4.64
CA THR A 143 -9.90 22.68 4.43
C THR A 143 -9.51 23.93 5.21
N ASP A 144 -9.12 23.74 6.47
CA ASP A 144 -8.79 24.83 7.40
C ASP A 144 -7.30 25.24 7.38
N VAL A 145 -6.50 24.59 6.55
CA VAL A 145 -5.10 24.98 6.32
C VAL A 145 -5.05 26.16 5.34
N THR A 146 -4.80 27.35 5.86
CA THR A 146 -4.69 28.62 5.12
C THR A 146 -3.23 28.96 4.81
N GLU A 147 -3.01 30.07 4.09
CA GLU A 147 -1.65 30.55 3.74
C GLU A 147 -0.77 30.87 4.95
N GLU A 148 -1.36 31.17 6.08
CA GLU A 148 -0.67 31.46 7.34
C GLU A 148 -0.24 30.20 8.10
N HIS A 149 -0.80 29.04 7.73
CA HIS A 149 -0.51 27.77 8.39
C HIS A 149 0.83 27.21 7.91
N VAL A 150 1.65 26.72 8.85
CA VAL A 150 2.99 26.16 8.56
C VAL A 150 2.98 24.98 7.56
N ALA A 151 1.84 24.33 7.40
CA ALA A 151 1.66 23.23 6.45
C ALA A 151 1.15 23.67 5.07
N TRP A 152 1.01 24.98 4.82
CA TRP A 152 0.48 25.50 3.55
C TRP A 152 1.24 25.00 2.33
N ASP A 153 2.55 24.92 2.39
CA ASP A 153 3.37 24.42 1.28
C ASP A 153 3.05 22.98 0.91
N LEU A 154 2.65 22.13 1.88
CA LEU A 154 2.22 20.76 1.62
C LEU A 154 0.85 20.70 0.94
N LYS A 155 -0.02 21.70 1.18
CA LYS A 155 -1.31 21.87 0.50
C LYS A 155 -1.14 22.41 -0.90
N LYS A 156 -0.31 23.46 -1.06
CA LYS A 156 -0.14 24.18 -2.31
C LYS A 156 0.56 23.37 -3.39
N ARG A 157 1.54 22.56 -3.00
CA ARG A 157 2.33 21.75 -3.92
C ARG A 157 1.94 20.29 -3.81
N SER A 158 1.37 19.76 -4.88
CA SER A 158 1.12 18.31 -4.97
C SER A 158 2.46 17.57 -5.04
N SER A 159 2.96 17.16 -3.88
CA SER A 159 4.22 16.40 -3.77
C SER A 159 4.08 15.22 -2.83
N VAL A 160 4.85 14.16 -3.09
CA VAL A 160 5.05 13.09 -2.12
C VAL A 160 6.27 13.44 -1.28
N ASN A 161 6.10 13.60 0.02
CA ASN A 161 7.19 13.90 0.94
C ASN A 161 7.53 12.67 1.77
N PHE A 162 8.81 12.34 1.81
CA PHE A 162 9.40 11.28 2.63
C PHE A 162 10.22 11.94 3.73
N TRP A 163 9.83 11.73 4.98
CA TRP A 163 10.51 12.25 6.16
C TRP A 163 11.25 11.09 6.83
N MET A 164 12.57 11.20 6.86
CA MET A 164 13.45 10.12 7.32
C MET A 164 13.91 10.40 8.73
N GLY A 165 13.54 9.54 9.68
CA GLY A 165 13.87 9.71 11.09
C GLY A 165 14.39 8.44 11.75
N LYS A 166 14.84 8.57 12.98
CA LYS A 166 15.31 7.45 13.78
C LYS A 166 14.13 6.53 14.14
N GLY A 167 14.27 5.26 13.83
CA GLY A 167 13.26 4.23 14.12
C GLY A 167 12.04 4.23 13.21
N GLY A 168 11.96 5.15 12.22
CA GLY A 168 10.82 5.18 11.31
C GLY A 168 10.93 6.25 10.22
N HIS A 169 9.93 6.25 9.38
CA HIS A 169 9.80 7.26 8.33
C HIS A 169 8.34 7.63 8.13
N ILE A 170 8.10 8.87 7.70
CA ILE A 170 6.78 9.34 7.31
C ILE A 170 6.74 9.51 5.80
N VAL A 171 5.65 9.07 5.19
CA VAL A 171 5.28 9.42 3.81
C VAL A 171 4.02 10.28 3.87
N SER A 172 4.06 11.47 3.29
CA SER A 172 2.89 12.35 3.23
C SER A 172 2.59 12.80 1.80
N TYR A 173 1.31 12.83 1.46
CA TYR A 173 0.82 13.26 0.14
C TYR A 173 -0.67 13.61 0.20
N LEU A 174 -1.09 14.50 -0.68
CA LEU A 174 -2.51 14.86 -0.81
C LEU A 174 -3.29 13.75 -1.51
N ILE A 175 -4.50 13.52 -1.04
CA ILE A 175 -5.53 12.70 -1.67
C ILE A 175 -6.73 13.61 -1.95
N LYS A 176 -7.24 13.60 -3.19
CA LYS A 176 -8.41 14.40 -3.60
C LYS A 176 -8.24 15.91 -3.34
N LYS A 177 -7.01 16.40 -3.31
CA LYS A 177 -6.61 17.80 -3.13
C LYS A 177 -6.93 18.44 -1.76
N ASP A 178 -7.74 17.79 -0.93
CA ASP A 178 -8.26 18.34 0.33
C ASP A 178 -8.00 17.48 1.57
N VAL A 179 -7.41 16.30 1.38
CA VAL A 179 -7.01 15.41 2.48
C VAL A 179 -5.53 15.09 2.38
N LEU A 180 -4.75 15.47 3.39
CA LEU A 180 -3.37 15.03 3.50
C LEU A 180 -3.33 13.67 4.19
N ASN A 181 -2.78 12.70 3.51
CA ASN A 181 -2.48 11.38 4.08
C ASN A 181 -1.07 11.39 4.63
N ILE A 182 -0.94 11.08 5.91
CA ILE A 182 0.33 10.92 6.62
C ILE A 182 0.45 9.49 7.08
N VAL A 183 1.49 8.79 6.66
CA VAL A 183 1.75 7.40 7.01
C VAL A 183 3.10 7.32 7.68
N LEU A 184 3.13 6.97 8.97
CA LEU A 184 4.34 6.66 9.72
C LEU A 184 4.52 5.15 9.74
N VAL A 185 5.61 4.66 9.19
CA VAL A 185 6.10 3.30 9.44
C VAL A 185 7.14 3.39 10.55
N TYR A 186 6.94 2.62 11.63
CA TYR A 186 7.77 2.68 12.83
C TYR A 186 8.13 1.28 13.32
N ALA A 187 9.41 1.07 13.60
CA ALA A 187 9.91 -0.19 14.15
C ALA A 187 9.72 -0.21 15.66
N GLU A 188 8.69 -0.93 16.16
CA GLU A 188 8.48 -1.13 17.61
C GLU A 188 9.33 -2.28 18.16
N GLY A 189 9.92 -3.08 17.29
CA GLY A 189 10.70 -4.26 17.64
C GLY A 189 9.87 -5.54 17.78
N ALA A 190 10.52 -6.67 17.63
CA ALA A 190 9.88 -7.96 17.72
C ALA A 190 9.24 -8.17 19.11
N GLY A 191 7.98 -8.56 19.16
CA GLY A 191 7.23 -8.81 20.40
C GLY A 191 6.51 -7.61 21.00
N ALA A 192 6.50 -6.46 20.34
CA ALA A 192 5.76 -5.27 20.78
C ALA A 192 4.24 -5.44 20.64
N GLY A 193 3.62 -6.10 21.59
CA GLY A 193 2.17 -6.25 21.70
C GLY A 193 1.55 -7.35 20.82
N LYS A 194 0.21 -7.43 20.85
CA LYS A 194 -0.53 -8.36 19.98
C LYS A 194 -0.61 -7.81 18.55
N PRO A 195 -0.36 -8.64 17.53
CA PRO A 195 -0.49 -8.21 16.15
C PRO A 195 -1.91 -7.69 15.83
N MET A 196 -1.98 -6.53 15.19
CA MET A 196 -3.24 -5.89 14.76
C MET A 196 -3.43 -6.13 13.27
N TYR A 197 -4.47 -6.88 12.91
CA TYR A 197 -4.82 -7.16 11.52
C TYR A 197 -5.77 -6.09 10.99
N GLY A 198 -5.28 -5.36 9.97
CA GLY A 198 -6.02 -4.26 9.36
C GLY A 198 -6.09 -3.00 10.22
N PRO A 199 -6.49 -1.86 9.62
CA PRO A 199 -6.54 -0.58 10.30
C PRO A 199 -7.52 -0.58 11.47
N GLN A 200 -7.03 -0.26 12.67
CA GLN A 200 -7.83 -0.06 13.87
C GLN A 200 -7.71 1.40 14.29
N LYS A 201 -8.74 1.93 14.96
CA LYS A 201 -8.68 3.27 15.54
C LYS A 201 -7.54 3.35 16.55
N ALA A 202 -6.72 4.37 16.44
CA ALA A 202 -5.58 4.62 17.33
C ALA A 202 -5.69 6.00 17.98
N ASP A 203 -5.03 6.15 19.12
CA ASP A 203 -4.85 7.44 19.75
C ASP A 203 -3.82 8.26 18.97
N VAL A 204 -4.17 9.48 18.63
CA VAL A 204 -3.28 10.41 17.94
C VAL A 204 -2.08 10.80 18.82
N GLU A 205 -2.23 10.78 20.14
CA GLU A 205 -1.14 11.07 21.07
C GLU A 205 -0.08 9.96 21.08
N GLU A 206 -0.45 8.72 20.82
CA GLU A 206 0.52 7.64 20.62
C GLU A 206 1.42 7.90 19.39
N PHE A 207 0.83 8.37 18.29
CA PHE A 207 1.60 8.82 17.14
C PHE A 207 2.48 10.01 17.48
N ARG A 208 1.91 11.04 18.14
CA ARG A 208 2.61 12.26 18.54
C ARG A 208 3.87 11.98 19.35
N ALA A 209 3.78 11.06 20.30
CA ALA A 209 4.91 10.68 21.15
C ALA A 209 6.08 10.07 20.35
N LYS A 210 5.80 9.33 19.27
CA LYS A 210 6.84 8.70 18.43
C LYS A 210 7.60 9.70 17.56
N VAL A 211 7.02 10.85 17.30
CA VAL A 211 7.57 11.91 16.43
C VAL A 211 7.75 13.23 17.17
N ALA A 212 7.89 13.18 18.51
CA ALA A 212 7.93 14.38 19.35
C ALA A 212 9.09 15.36 19.03
N ASP A 213 10.21 14.82 18.55
CA ASP A 213 11.40 15.55 18.14
C ASP A 213 11.47 15.85 16.63
N TRP A 214 10.37 15.54 15.92
CA TRP A 214 10.30 15.78 14.47
C TRP A 214 9.88 17.23 14.16
N ASN A 215 9.99 17.58 12.90
CA ASN A 215 9.68 18.93 12.40
C ASN A 215 8.33 19.45 12.91
N PRO A 216 8.22 20.70 13.37
CA PRO A 216 6.99 21.30 13.88
C PRO A 216 5.79 21.17 12.94
N VAL A 217 6.01 21.17 11.62
CA VAL A 217 4.94 20.97 10.62
C VAL A 217 4.18 19.65 10.87
N ILE A 218 4.90 18.60 11.24
CA ILE A 218 4.27 17.30 11.54
C ILE A 218 3.42 17.39 12.81
N GLN A 219 3.92 18.08 13.85
CA GLN A 219 3.20 18.29 15.11
C GLN A 219 1.91 19.10 14.92
N GLU A 220 1.97 20.17 14.11
CA GLU A 220 0.82 21.00 13.80
C GLU A 220 -0.25 20.23 13.00
N LEU A 221 0.18 19.46 12.00
CA LEU A 221 -0.74 18.63 11.19
C LEU A 221 -1.49 17.59 12.02
N ILE A 222 -0.83 17.01 13.03
CA ILE A 222 -1.46 16.05 13.94
C ILE A 222 -2.57 16.73 14.78
N GLY A 223 -2.41 18.02 15.06
CA GLY A 223 -3.36 18.83 15.84
C GLY A 223 -4.56 19.35 15.06
N VAL A 224 -4.62 19.20 13.74
CA VAL A 224 -5.74 19.70 12.92
C VAL A 224 -7.03 18.99 13.31
N GLN A 225 -8.08 19.79 13.51
CA GLN A 225 -9.41 19.29 13.87
C GLN A 225 -9.94 18.32 12.79
N GLY A 226 -10.52 17.20 13.23
CA GLY A 226 -11.04 16.17 12.31
C GLY A 226 -10.00 15.20 11.79
N ALA A 227 -8.72 15.29 12.23
CA ALA A 227 -7.72 14.28 11.91
C ALA A 227 -8.13 12.91 12.49
N VAL A 228 -8.04 11.87 11.66
CA VAL A 228 -8.39 10.50 12.03
C VAL A 228 -7.12 9.64 12.02
N CYS A 229 -6.79 9.07 13.18
CA CYS A 229 -5.64 8.17 13.34
C CYS A 229 -6.07 6.70 13.32
N THR A 230 -5.35 5.89 12.57
CA THR A 230 -5.47 4.43 12.57
C THR A 230 -4.09 3.79 12.70
N LYS A 231 -4.06 2.58 13.27
CA LYS A 231 -2.83 1.78 13.47
C LYS A 231 -3.05 0.34 13.02
N TRP A 232 -2.03 -0.30 12.47
CA TRP A 232 -1.99 -1.74 12.21
C TRP A 232 -0.55 -2.26 12.18
N THR A 233 -0.40 -3.57 12.37
CA THR A 233 0.89 -4.25 12.26
C THR A 233 1.20 -4.55 10.79
N LEU A 234 2.45 -4.38 10.39
CA LEU A 234 2.92 -4.86 9.09
C LEU A 234 3.31 -6.33 9.16
N PHE A 235 2.99 -7.03 8.09
CA PHE A 235 3.27 -8.44 7.95
C PHE A 235 4.06 -8.71 6.67
N GLN A 236 4.81 -9.80 6.68
CA GLN A 236 5.44 -10.38 5.52
C GLN A 236 5.27 -11.89 5.57
N ILE A 237 5.52 -12.56 4.46
CA ILE A 237 5.44 -14.02 4.36
C ILE A 237 6.80 -14.60 4.04
N ASN A 238 6.97 -15.89 4.35
CA ASN A 238 8.19 -16.61 4.01
C ASN A 238 8.34 -16.73 2.49
N GLU A 239 9.58 -16.71 2.01
CA GLU A 239 9.86 -16.96 0.60
C GLU A 239 9.45 -18.37 0.19
N LEU A 240 8.79 -18.48 -0.96
CA LEU A 240 8.43 -19.76 -1.57
C LEU A 240 9.45 -20.17 -2.63
N LYS A 241 9.88 -21.41 -2.59
CA LYS A 241 10.73 -21.98 -3.66
C LYS A 241 10.00 -22.04 -5.01
N ARG A 242 8.68 -22.21 -4.99
CA ARG A 242 7.82 -22.28 -6.17
C ARG A 242 6.47 -21.64 -5.90
N TRP A 243 6.00 -20.82 -6.81
CA TRP A 243 4.69 -20.17 -6.75
C TRP A 243 3.61 -20.94 -7.50
N ARG A 244 3.97 -22.00 -8.22
CA ARG A 244 3.06 -22.81 -9.03
C ARG A 244 3.04 -24.25 -8.56
N HIS A 245 1.89 -24.90 -8.73
CA HIS A 245 1.77 -26.34 -8.58
C HIS A 245 2.43 -27.06 -9.76
N GLU A 246 2.88 -28.30 -9.56
CA GLU A 246 3.57 -29.09 -10.59
C GLU A 246 2.70 -29.42 -11.80
N SER A 247 1.36 -29.50 -11.63
CA SER A 247 0.42 -29.66 -12.75
C SER A 247 0.48 -28.50 -13.76
N GLY A 248 1.08 -27.35 -13.42
CA GLY A 248 1.13 -26.16 -14.26
C GLY A 248 -0.20 -25.40 -14.37
N ARG A 249 -1.24 -25.84 -13.65
CA ARG A 249 -2.61 -25.30 -13.74
C ARG A 249 -3.04 -24.47 -12.54
N PHE A 250 -2.12 -24.21 -11.62
CA PHE A 250 -2.32 -23.34 -10.47
C PHE A 250 -1.06 -22.49 -10.23
N VAL A 251 -1.24 -21.19 -9.96
CA VAL A 251 -0.15 -20.28 -9.60
C VAL A 251 -0.62 -19.23 -8.61
N LEU A 252 0.25 -18.91 -7.62
CA LEU A 252 0.09 -17.76 -6.73
C LEU A 252 0.64 -16.50 -7.41
N ILE A 253 -0.04 -15.36 -7.19
CA ILE A 253 0.39 -14.06 -7.69
C ILE A 253 0.21 -12.97 -6.62
N GLY A 254 0.94 -11.85 -6.78
CA GLY A 254 0.86 -10.71 -5.87
C GLY A 254 1.24 -11.09 -4.44
N ASP A 255 0.58 -10.47 -3.45
CA ASP A 255 0.88 -10.69 -2.03
C ASP A 255 0.64 -12.14 -1.56
N ALA A 256 -0.17 -12.93 -2.25
CA ALA A 256 -0.32 -14.34 -1.96
C ALA A 256 0.98 -15.12 -2.21
N ALA A 257 1.80 -14.67 -3.15
CA ALA A 257 3.09 -15.28 -3.48
C ALA A 257 4.26 -14.65 -2.70
N HIS A 258 4.26 -13.32 -2.51
CA HIS A 258 5.45 -12.58 -2.06
C HIS A 258 5.11 -11.28 -1.31
N ALA A 259 4.17 -11.32 -0.35
CA ALA A 259 3.92 -10.17 0.53
C ALA A 259 5.20 -9.76 1.27
N MET A 260 5.56 -8.49 1.16
CA MET A 260 6.78 -7.92 1.71
C MET A 260 6.50 -6.56 2.35
N LEU A 261 7.40 -6.15 3.23
CA LEU A 261 7.34 -4.82 3.82
C LEU A 261 7.55 -3.73 2.76
N PRO A 262 6.96 -2.54 2.93
CA PRO A 262 7.07 -1.44 1.96
C PRO A 262 8.47 -0.79 1.91
N CYS A 263 9.45 -1.27 2.67
CA CYS A 263 10.78 -0.68 2.85
C CYS A 263 11.62 -0.63 1.57
N LEU A 264 11.40 -1.52 0.61
CA LEU A 264 12.15 -1.57 -0.65
C LEU A 264 12.02 -0.31 -1.51
N TYR A 265 11.01 0.54 -1.26
CA TYR A 265 10.80 1.81 -1.98
C TYR A 265 11.37 3.03 -1.26
N VAL A 266 11.73 2.92 0.02
CA VAL A 266 12.07 4.06 0.88
C VAL A 266 13.55 4.12 1.20
N TYR A 267 14.25 2.99 1.13
CA TYR A 267 15.67 2.93 1.45
C TYR A 267 16.53 2.68 0.20
N PRO A 268 17.23 3.72 -0.32
CA PRO A 268 18.21 3.51 -1.37
C PRO A 268 19.50 2.81 -0.88
N TYR A 269 19.58 2.48 0.43
CA TYR A 269 20.75 1.84 1.04
C TYR A 269 20.40 0.46 1.60
N PRO A 270 20.98 -0.64 1.06
CA PRO A 270 20.73 -1.99 1.54
C PRO A 270 21.19 -2.25 2.98
N GLU A 271 22.03 -1.38 3.55
CA GLU A 271 22.52 -1.50 4.93
C GLU A 271 21.50 -1.06 6.00
N ALA A 272 20.37 -0.46 5.63
CA ALA A 272 19.35 0.02 6.56
C ALA A 272 18.18 -0.96 6.76
N CYS A 273 18.16 -2.10 6.06
CA CYS A 273 17.18 -3.16 6.27
C CYS A 273 17.91 -4.38 6.85
N PRO A 274 17.86 -4.62 8.17
CA PRO A 274 18.63 -5.71 8.80
C PRO A 274 18.04 -7.11 8.57
N SER A 275 17.13 -7.27 7.62
CA SER A 275 16.45 -8.55 7.34
C SER A 275 16.29 -8.82 5.84
N ILE A 276 17.39 -8.72 5.08
CA ILE A 276 17.53 -9.43 3.79
C ILE A 276 18.72 -10.39 3.90
#